data_1b3956cf89e08f63e7fe6f2d2ffc4f68
#
_entry.id   1b3956cf89e08f63e7fe6f2d2ffc4f68
#
_cell.length_a   1.000
_cell.length_b   1.000
_cell.length_c   1.000
_cell.angle_alpha   90.00
_cell.angle_beta   90.00
_cell.angle_gamma   90.00
#
_symmetry.space_group_name_H-M   'P 1'
#
loop_
_entity.id
_entity.type
_entity.pdbx_description
1 polymer ?
#
loop_
_entity_poly.entity_id
_entity_poly.type
_entity_poly.pdbx_seq_one_letter_code
_entity_poly.pdbx_strand_id
1 'polypeptide(L)'
;MAFKKDTKVKNNFTKITIGLASPEEILENSYGEVTKPETINYRTYKPERDGLFCERIFGPTRDYECACGKYKRIRYKGIVCDRCGVEVTEKKVRRERSGHIELVVPVAHIWYFRSLPNKIGYLLGMPTKKLDQVIYYEKYVVIQPGALQGRTDSEGIELNGSHKYDLLSEEEYMDIIDNKLGTENDYLEDSDPNKFIAKMGAEAVYDQIGRAHV
;
A
#
# COMPACT_ATOMS: atom_id res chain seq x y z
N MET A 1 14.21 -10.70 46.24
CA MET A 1 14.34 -11.06 44.84
C MET A 1 15.04 -9.91 44.11
N ALA A 2 16.25 -10.14 43.65
CA ALA A 2 17.05 -9.12 42.97
C ALA A 2 16.51 -8.92 41.54
N PHE A 3 16.10 -7.71 41.21
CA PHE A 3 15.73 -7.33 39.84
C PHE A 3 16.96 -7.49 38.95
N LYS A 4 16.91 -8.43 38.00
CA LYS A 4 17.87 -8.46 36.88
C LYS A 4 17.74 -7.13 36.15
N LYS A 5 18.76 -6.28 36.23
CA LYS A 5 18.95 -5.17 35.32
C LYS A 5 19.00 -5.76 33.92
N ASP A 6 18.07 -5.36 33.04
CA ASP A 6 18.22 -5.62 31.61
C ASP A 6 19.54 -5.03 31.16
N THR A 7 20.55 -5.85 31.10
CA THR A 7 21.81 -5.51 30.47
C THR A 7 21.50 -5.30 29.01
N LYS A 8 21.52 -4.06 28.54
CA LYS A 8 21.50 -3.73 27.10
C LYS A 8 22.60 -4.57 26.47
N VAL A 9 22.23 -5.60 25.76
CA VAL A 9 23.15 -6.38 24.94
C VAL A 9 23.74 -5.39 23.95
N LYS A 10 25.02 -5.07 24.10
CA LYS A 10 25.76 -4.30 23.10
C LYS A 10 25.93 -5.22 21.90
N ASN A 11 25.04 -5.11 20.92
CA ASN A 11 25.19 -5.79 19.66
C ASN A 11 26.40 -5.18 18.95
N ASN A 12 27.50 -5.88 18.93
CA ASN A 12 28.65 -5.53 18.12
C ASN A 12 28.32 -5.92 16.67
N PHE A 13 28.13 -4.93 15.82
CA PHE A 13 27.90 -5.13 14.38
C PHE A 13 29.06 -4.53 13.59
N THR A 14 29.42 -5.17 12.50
CA THR A 14 30.48 -4.73 11.58
C THR A 14 29.93 -3.99 10.37
N LYS A 15 28.63 -4.16 10.08
CA LYS A 15 27.97 -3.57 8.91
C LYS A 15 26.53 -3.21 9.24
N ILE A 16 26.09 -2.08 8.71
CA ILE A 16 24.67 -1.67 8.67
C ILE A 16 24.25 -1.63 7.21
N THR A 17 23.12 -2.23 6.89
CA THR A 17 22.51 -2.19 5.56
C THR A 17 21.14 -1.55 5.68
N ILE A 18 20.86 -0.58 4.82
CA ILE A 18 19.56 0.07 4.72
C ILE A 18 18.89 -0.43 3.44
N GLY A 19 17.68 -0.95 3.56
CA GLY A 19 16.87 -1.44 2.46
C GLY A 19 15.41 -1.12 2.68
N LEU A 20 14.58 -1.49 1.70
CA LEU A 20 13.14 -1.44 1.83
C LEU A 20 12.68 -2.69 2.58
N ALA A 21 11.79 -2.51 3.55
CA ALA A 21 11.09 -3.61 4.19
C ALA A 21 10.02 -4.16 3.25
N SER A 22 9.89 -5.48 3.18
CA SER A 22 8.78 -6.11 2.47
C SER A 22 7.47 -5.94 3.26
N PRO A 23 6.29 -6.09 2.62
CA PRO A 23 5.01 -6.08 3.33
C PRO A 23 4.97 -7.12 4.46
N GLU A 24 5.55 -8.30 4.25
CA GLU A 24 5.62 -9.37 5.23
C GLU A 24 6.46 -8.95 6.46
N GLU A 25 7.62 -8.35 6.25
CA GLU A 25 8.46 -7.82 7.34
C GLU A 25 7.75 -6.72 8.14
N ILE A 26 6.95 -5.87 7.46
CA ILE A 26 6.14 -4.85 8.13
C ILE A 26 5.08 -5.49 9.02
N LEU A 27 4.39 -6.53 8.52
CA LEU A 27 3.38 -7.25 9.28
C LEU A 27 3.98 -7.99 10.48
N GLU A 28 5.13 -8.65 10.32
CA GLU A 28 5.83 -9.34 11.40
C GLU A 28 6.25 -8.41 12.54
N ASN A 29 6.67 -7.19 12.22
CA ASN A 29 7.10 -6.19 13.19
C ASN A 29 5.95 -5.31 13.72
N SER A 30 4.72 -5.52 13.23
CA SER A 30 3.56 -4.73 13.60
C SER A 30 2.86 -5.25 14.84
N TYR A 31 2.48 -4.34 15.72
CA TYR A 31 1.66 -4.65 16.92
C TYR A 31 0.15 -4.62 16.66
N GLY A 32 -0.27 -4.25 15.46
CA GLY A 32 -1.66 -4.27 15.04
C GLY A 32 -1.97 -3.30 13.90
N GLU A 33 -3.16 -3.48 13.34
CA GLU A 33 -3.66 -2.66 12.24
C GLU A 33 -4.34 -1.39 12.76
N VAL A 34 -4.06 -0.26 12.11
CA VAL A 34 -4.75 1.01 12.32
C VAL A 34 -5.88 1.11 11.30
N THR A 35 -7.11 0.99 11.77
CA THR A 35 -8.32 0.97 10.92
C THR A 35 -9.06 2.31 10.87
N LYS A 36 -8.70 3.26 11.75
CA LYS A 36 -9.37 4.56 11.85
C LYS A 36 -8.39 5.71 11.70
N PRO A 37 -8.78 6.80 11.02
CA PRO A 37 -7.92 7.97 10.83
C PRO A 37 -7.84 8.86 12.07
N GLU A 38 -8.69 8.65 13.06
CA GLU A 38 -8.75 9.47 14.26
C GLU A 38 -7.49 9.28 15.11
N THR A 39 -7.05 10.38 15.73
CA THR A 39 -5.89 10.41 16.63
C THR A 39 -6.32 10.35 18.09
N ILE A 40 -7.04 11.36 18.52
CA ILE A 40 -7.52 11.51 19.89
C ILE A 40 -9.01 11.90 19.90
N ASN A 41 -9.69 11.54 20.96
CA ASN A 41 -11.03 12.05 21.23
C ASN A 41 -10.94 13.51 21.70
N TYR A 42 -11.56 14.43 20.98
CA TYR A 42 -11.50 15.88 21.29
C TYR A 42 -12.10 16.27 22.63
N ARG A 43 -13.01 15.44 23.18
CA ARG A 43 -13.68 15.67 24.47
C ARG A 43 -12.86 15.17 25.65
N THR A 44 -12.24 13.98 25.51
CA THR A 44 -11.51 13.32 26.60
C THR A 44 -10.00 13.44 26.50
N TYR A 45 -9.49 13.90 25.36
CA TYR A 45 -8.07 13.97 24.99
C TYR A 45 -7.33 12.64 25.11
N LYS A 46 -8.07 11.52 25.09
CA LYS A 46 -7.49 10.17 25.09
C LYS A 46 -7.38 9.65 23.66
N PRO A 47 -6.36 8.83 23.37
CA PRO A 47 -6.23 8.16 22.07
C PRO A 47 -7.48 7.37 21.73
N GLU A 48 -7.96 7.51 20.49
CA GLU A 48 -9.06 6.71 19.99
C GLU A 48 -8.63 5.27 19.75
N ARG A 49 -9.55 4.36 20.02
CA ARG A 49 -9.32 2.93 19.79
C ARG A 49 -9.20 2.65 18.29
N ASP A 50 -8.18 1.85 17.92
CA ASP A 50 -7.86 1.46 16.54
C ASP A 50 -7.50 2.64 15.63
N GLY A 51 -7.24 3.81 16.22
CA GLY A 51 -6.75 5.00 15.56
C GLY A 51 -5.22 5.10 15.52
N LEU A 52 -4.73 6.21 14.97
CA LEU A 52 -3.30 6.46 14.77
C LEU A 52 -2.48 6.53 16.07
N PHE A 53 -3.13 6.74 17.23
CA PHE A 53 -2.47 6.78 18.53
C PHE A 53 -2.99 5.70 19.51
N CYS A 54 -3.61 4.66 18.99
CA CYS A 54 -4.23 3.60 19.79
C CYS A 54 -3.27 3.02 20.84
N GLU A 55 -3.71 3.00 22.10
CA GLU A 55 -2.90 2.45 23.21
C GLU A 55 -2.77 0.94 23.14
N ARG A 56 -3.72 0.24 22.51
CA ARG A 56 -3.65 -1.21 22.32
C ARG A 56 -2.53 -1.60 21.35
N ILE A 57 -2.33 -0.82 20.29
CA ILE A 57 -1.31 -1.07 19.28
C ILE A 57 0.05 -0.56 19.75
N PHE A 58 0.12 0.71 20.13
CA PHE A 58 1.40 1.38 20.39
C PHE A 58 1.83 1.34 21.86
N GLY A 59 0.93 0.98 22.76
CA GLY A 59 1.20 0.96 24.20
C GLY A 59 0.56 2.12 24.97
N PRO A 60 0.67 2.11 26.30
CA PRO A 60 0.00 3.05 27.18
C PRO A 60 0.58 4.46 27.08
N THR A 61 -0.25 5.47 27.36
CA THR A 61 0.18 6.89 27.42
C THR A 61 0.83 7.25 28.74
N ARG A 62 0.58 6.46 29.80
CA ARG A 62 1.17 6.62 31.13
C ARG A 62 1.91 5.36 31.54
N ASP A 63 3.00 5.52 32.28
CA ASP A 63 3.79 4.40 32.76
C ASP A 63 2.96 3.48 33.65
N TYR A 64 2.94 2.19 33.31
CA TYR A 64 2.27 1.13 34.06
C TYR A 64 0.78 1.37 34.37
N GLU A 65 0.08 2.03 33.46
CA GLU A 65 -1.36 2.27 33.56
C GLU A 65 -2.06 1.88 32.25
N CYS A 66 -3.09 1.05 32.31
CA CYS A 66 -3.91 0.74 31.14
C CYS A 66 -4.92 1.86 30.83
N ALA A 67 -5.42 1.92 29.60
CA ALA A 67 -6.32 2.99 29.13
C ALA A 67 -7.61 3.15 29.98
N CYS A 68 -8.18 2.04 30.44
CA CYS A 68 -9.39 2.07 31.29
C CYS A 68 -9.12 2.32 32.78
N GLY A 69 -7.86 2.34 33.21
CA GLY A 69 -7.44 2.57 34.58
C GLY A 69 -7.67 1.38 35.57
N LYS A 70 -8.05 0.19 35.04
CA LYS A 70 -8.22 -1.01 35.87
C LYS A 70 -6.90 -1.46 36.50
N TYR A 71 -5.85 -1.48 35.72
CA TYR A 71 -4.51 -1.82 36.17
C TYR A 71 -3.65 -0.57 36.25
N LYS A 72 -3.08 -0.31 37.42
CA LYS A 72 -2.18 0.80 37.70
C LYS A 72 -1.02 0.29 38.54
N ARG A 73 0.17 0.84 38.34
CA ARG A 73 1.41 0.55 39.05
C ARG A 73 2.21 -0.62 38.44
N ILE A 74 3.49 -0.59 38.73
CA ILE A 74 4.53 -1.49 38.23
C ILE A 74 4.28 -2.98 38.54
N ARG A 75 3.55 -3.30 39.61
CA ARG A 75 3.27 -4.70 39.97
C ARG A 75 2.49 -5.46 38.90
N TYR A 76 1.81 -4.76 38.00
CA TYR A 76 1.03 -5.34 36.91
C TYR A 76 1.78 -5.31 35.58
N LYS A 77 3.11 -5.02 35.57
CA LYS A 77 3.93 -4.98 34.36
C LYS A 77 3.77 -6.26 33.54
N GLY A 78 3.53 -6.11 32.24
CA GLY A 78 3.40 -7.20 31.28
C GLY A 78 2.01 -7.83 31.20
N ILE A 79 1.05 -7.38 32.01
CA ILE A 79 -0.34 -7.86 31.93
C ILE A 79 -1.06 -7.09 30.82
N VAL A 80 -1.74 -7.83 29.94
CA VAL A 80 -2.68 -7.24 28.98
C VAL A 80 -4.03 -7.11 29.65
N CYS A 81 -4.58 -5.91 29.67
CA CYS A 81 -5.86 -5.65 30.31
C CYS A 81 -7.01 -6.34 29.56
N ASP A 82 -7.75 -7.19 30.24
CA ASP A 82 -8.92 -7.90 29.73
C ASP A 82 -10.06 -6.98 29.26
N ARG A 83 -10.15 -5.75 29.83
CA ARG A 83 -11.20 -4.79 29.51
C ARG A 83 -10.86 -3.89 28.30
N CYS A 84 -9.64 -3.36 28.23
CA CYS A 84 -9.24 -2.40 27.18
C CYS A 84 -8.19 -2.95 26.21
N GLY A 85 -7.61 -4.13 26.47
CA GLY A 85 -6.60 -4.76 25.62
C GLY A 85 -5.22 -4.07 25.63
N VAL A 86 -5.01 -3.09 26.51
CA VAL A 86 -3.74 -2.37 26.61
C VAL A 86 -2.79 -3.12 27.54
N GLU A 87 -1.56 -3.34 27.08
CA GLU A 87 -0.50 -3.92 27.89
C GLU A 87 0.02 -2.90 28.92
N VAL A 88 0.17 -3.34 30.16
CA VAL A 88 0.70 -2.50 31.25
C VAL A 88 2.21 -2.48 31.20
N THR A 89 2.77 -1.45 30.58
CA THR A 89 4.21 -1.27 30.38
C THR A 89 4.59 0.21 30.45
N GLU A 90 5.84 0.53 30.18
CA GLU A 90 6.32 1.91 30.13
C GLU A 90 5.81 2.64 28.89
N LYS A 91 5.47 3.91 29.01
CA LYS A 91 5.04 4.75 27.85
C LYS A 91 6.10 4.85 26.75
N LYS A 92 7.38 4.61 27.08
CA LYS A 92 8.50 4.65 26.15
C LYS A 92 8.32 3.69 24.97
N VAL A 93 7.63 2.57 25.17
CA VAL A 93 7.37 1.58 24.11
C VAL A 93 6.61 2.18 22.93
N ARG A 94 5.86 3.27 23.12
CA ARG A 94 5.16 3.99 22.05
C ARG A 94 6.09 4.56 20.97
N ARG A 95 7.38 4.74 21.28
CA ARG A 95 8.40 5.18 20.33
C ARG A 95 9.11 4.00 19.65
N GLU A 96 8.89 2.79 20.12
CA GLU A 96 9.56 1.58 19.66
C GLU A 96 8.61 0.68 18.85
N ARG A 97 7.31 0.71 19.16
CA ARG A 97 6.30 -0.12 18.52
C ARG A 97 5.81 0.49 17.22
N SER A 98 5.73 -0.34 16.19
CA SER A 98 5.13 -0.02 14.90
C SER A 98 3.75 -0.65 14.77
N GLY A 99 2.86 0.02 14.07
CA GLY A 99 1.61 -0.54 13.57
C GLY A 99 1.63 -0.51 12.04
N HIS A 100 0.61 -1.06 11.41
CA HIS A 100 0.47 -1.02 9.96
C HIS A 100 -0.91 -0.50 9.56
N ILE A 101 -1.00 -0.05 8.32
CA ILE A 101 -2.24 0.31 7.64
C ILE A 101 -2.30 -0.55 6.39
N GLU A 102 -3.35 -1.36 6.25
CA GLU A 102 -3.58 -2.11 5.04
C GLU A 102 -4.18 -1.20 3.97
N LEU A 103 -3.54 -1.14 2.83
CA LEU A 103 -3.99 -0.32 1.71
C LEU A 103 -5.00 -1.08 0.86
N VAL A 104 -6.09 -0.43 0.47
CA VAL A 104 -7.14 -1.03 -0.38
C VAL A 104 -6.62 -1.34 -1.78
N VAL A 105 -5.70 -0.51 -2.28
CA VAL A 105 -5.08 -0.65 -3.60
C VAL A 105 -3.56 -0.53 -3.49
N PRO A 106 -2.80 -1.18 -4.38
CA PRO A 106 -1.35 -1.01 -4.45
C PRO A 106 -0.96 0.44 -4.70
N VAL A 107 0.15 0.87 -4.12
CA VAL A 107 0.69 2.23 -4.28
C VAL A 107 2.13 2.15 -4.81
N ALA A 108 2.46 2.98 -5.79
CA ALA A 108 3.82 3.07 -6.30
C ALA A 108 4.75 3.73 -5.27
N HIS A 109 5.88 3.07 -4.99
CA HIS A 109 6.84 3.59 -4.02
C HIS A 109 7.54 4.84 -4.57
N ILE A 110 7.57 5.90 -3.75
CA ILE A 110 8.08 7.22 -4.13
C ILE A 110 9.54 7.20 -4.61
N TRP A 111 10.39 6.32 -4.06
CA TRP A 111 11.79 6.20 -4.47
C TRP A 111 11.98 5.74 -5.92
N TYR A 112 11.03 5.00 -6.47
CA TYR A 112 11.07 4.51 -7.84
C TYR A 112 10.28 5.39 -8.81
N PHE A 113 9.29 6.12 -8.28
CA PHE A 113 8.39 6.94 -9.07
C PHE A 113 8.80 8.41 -9.15
N ARG A 114 9.19 9.03 -8.01
CA ARG A 114 9.52 10.47 -7.92
C ARG A 114 11.01 10.76 -7.92
N SER A 115 11.88 9.76 -7.99
CA SER A 115 13.31 9.99 -8.12
C SER A 115 13.67 10.55 -9.50
N LEU A 116 14.77 11.27 -9.58
CA LEU A 116 15.35 11.71 -10.85
C LEU A 116 16.66 10.94 -11.07
N PRO A 117 16.74 10.12 -12.16
CA PRO A 117 15.70 9.82 -13.13
C PRO A 117 14.58 8.93 -12.57
N ASN A 118 13.36 9.06 -13.16
CA ASN A 118 12.22 8.21 -12.78
C ASN A 118 12.49 6.76 -13.22
N LYS A 119 12.74 5.87 -12.25
CA LYS A 119 13.15 4.48 -12.51
C LYS A 119 12.05 3.66 -13.19
N ILE A 120 10.79 3.85 -12.80
CA ILE A 120 9.64 3.16 -13.40
C ILE A 120 9.46 3.63 -14.85
N GLY A 121 9.51 4.94 -15.10
CA GLY A 121 9.41 5.51 -16.43
C GLY A 121 10.50 5.01 -17.36
N TYR A 122 11.74 4.90 -16.86
CA TYR A 122 12.85 4.33 -17.64
C TYR A 122 12.63 2.86 -17.99
N LEU A 123 12.19 2.07 -17.01
CA LEU A 123 11.96 0.63 -17.21
C LEU A 123 10.87 0.35 -18.24
N LEU A 124 9.81 1.16 -18.23
CA LEU A 124 8.67 1.01 -19.13
C LEU A 124 8.81 1.79 -20.44
N GLY A 125 9.84 2.64 -20.59
CA GLY A 125 9.96 3.55 -21.72
C GLY A 125 8.87 4.63 -21.76
N MET A 126 8.27 4.95 -20.61
CA MET A 126 7.12 5.85 -20.49
C MET A 126 7.53 7.24 -19.97
N PRO A 127 7.11 8.34 -20.63
CA PRO A 127 7.32 9.68 -20.09
C PRO A 127 6.65 9.85 -18.73
N THR A 128 7.30 10.57 -17.81
CA THR A 128 6.80 10.80 -16.44
C THR A 128 5.38 11.37 -16.43
N LYS A 129 5.04 12.28 -17.35
CA LYS A 129 3.71 12.87 -17.46
C LYS A 129 2.61 11.83 -17.72
N LYS A 130 2.89 10.87 -18.63
CA LYS A 130 1.95 9.78 -18.90
C LYS A 130 1.81 8.85 -17.71
N LEU A 131 2.93 8.54 -17.07
CA LEU A 131 2.97 7.69 -15.89
C LEU A 131 2.22 8.32 -14.70
N ASP A 132 2.32 9.65 -14.51
CA ASP A 132 1.55 10.40 -13.52
C ASP A 132 0.04 10.20 -13.72
N GLN A 133 -0.45 10.35 -14.94
CA GLN A 133 -1.88 10.19 -15.28
C GLN A 133 -2.39 8.79 -14.95
N VAL A 134 -1.57 7.77 -15.16
CA VAL A 134 -1.94 6.38 -14.83
C VAL A 134 -1.95 6.15 -13.32
N ILE A 135 -0.87 6.52 -12.62
CA ILE A 135 -0.72 6.25 -11.18
C ILE A 135 -1.73 7.01 -10.33
N TYR A 136 -2.10 8.25 -10.74
CA TYR A 136 -3.10 9.06 -10.04
C TYR A 136 -4.54 8.83 -10.50
N TYR A 137 -4.80 7.73 -11.24
CA TYR A 137 -6.15 7.33 -11.65
C TYR A 137 -6.87 8.35 -12.57
N GLU A 138 -6.10 9.10 -13.38
CA GLU A 138 -6.68 10.02 -14.36
C GLU A 138 -7.01 9.31 -15.69
N LYS A 139 -6.19 8.32 -16.07
CA LYS A 139 -6.31 7.59 -17.34
C LYS A 139 -5.99 6.11 -17.18
N TYR A 140 -6.66 5.30 -18.01
CA TYR A 140 -6.29 3.91 -18.23
C TYR A 140 -5.08 3.81 -19.13
N VAL A 141 -4.24 2.82 -18.92
CA VAL A 141 -3.14 2.45 -19.82
C VAL A 141 -3.40 1.07 -20.39
N VAL A 142 -3.25 0.94 -21.68
CA VAL A 142 -3.40 -0.33 -22.40
C VAL A 142 -2.17 -1.19 -22.12
N ILE A 143 -2.42 -2.33 -21.46
CA ILE A 143 -1.41 -3.36 -21.17
C ILE A 143 -1.33 -4.32 -22.35
N GLN A 144 -2.48 -4.71 -22.86
CA GLN A 144 -2.64 -5.63 -23.97
C GLN A 144 -3.77 -5.16 -24.89
N PRO A 145 -3.48 -4.81 -26.14
CA PRO A 145 -4.50 -4.32 -27.07
C PRO A 145 -5.44 -5.42 -27.58
N GLY A 146 -5.01 -6.68 -27.51
CA GLY A 146 -5.83 -7.83 -27.89
C GLY A 146 -6.43 -7.74 -29.28
N ALA A 147 -7.74 -7.98 -29.38
CA ALA A 147 -8.48 -7.93 -30.65
C ALA A 147 -8.53 -6.54 -31.31
N LEU A 148 -8.11 -5.48 -30.60
CA LEU A 148 -8.04 -4.11 -31.14
C LEU A 148 -6.71 -3.79 -31.84
N GLN A 149 -5.72 -4.66 -31.74
CA GLN A 149 -4.38 -4.41 -32.27
C GLN A 149 -4.43 -4.08 -33.76
N GLY A 150 -3.93 -2.87 -34.12
CA GLY A 150 -3.88 -2.41 -35.51
C GLY A 150 -5.25 -2.12 -36.15
N ARG A 151 -6.34 -2.04 -35.38
CA ARG A 151 -7.65 -1.64 -35.94
C ARG A 151 -7.67 -0.15 -36.21
N THR A 152 -8.28 0.18 -37.33
CA THR A 152 -8.57 1.56 -37.77
C THR A 152 -10.07 1.81 -37.75
N ASP A 153 -10.46 3.06 -37.62
CA ASP A 153 -11.86 3.49 -37.77
C ASP A 153 -12.29 3.52 -39.24
N SER A 154 -13.55 3.97 -39.48
CA SER A 154 -14.11 4.11 -40.83
C SER A 154 -13.36 5.13 -41.72
N GLU A 155 -12.58 6.00 -41.14
CA GLU A 155 -11.79 7.04 -41.79
C GLU A 155 -10.33 6.61 -42.00
N GLY A 156 -9.95 5.40 -41.60
CA GLY A 156 -8.61 4.86 -41.71
C GLY A 156 -7.63 5.36 -40.66
N ILE A 157 -8.11 6.00 -39.60
CA ILE A 157 -7.34 6.47 -38.46
C ILE A 157 -7.21 5.33 -37.44
N GLU A 158 -6.01 5.10 -36.91
CA GLU A 158 -5.79 4.08 -35.88
C GLU A 158 -6.64 4.39 -34.63
N LEU A 159 -7.34 3.36 -34.14
CA LEU A 159 -8.15 3.48 -32.94
C LEU A 159 -7.27 3.71 -31.71
N ASN A 160 -7.66 4.67 -30.86
CA ASN A 160 -7.02 4.81 -29.55
C ASN A 160 -7.27 3.52 -28.76
N GLY A 161 -6.21 2.96 -28.17
CA GLY A 161 -6.24 1.65 -27.52
C GLY A 161 -5.75 0.49 -28.40
N SER A 162 -5.41 0.72 -29.65
CA SER A 162 -4.86 -0.29 -30.56
C SER A 162 -3.40 -0.63 -30.30
N HIS A 163 -2.71 0.18 -29.51
CA HIS A 163 -1.30 -0.02 -29.17
C HIS A 163 -1.06 -0.16 -27.67
N LYS A 164 -0.02 -0.92 -27.33
CA LYS A 164 0.48 -1.01 -25.96
C LYS A 164 0.95 0.37 -25.48
N TYR A 165 0.61 0.73 -24.25
CA TYR A 165 0.88 2.03 -23.61
C TYR A 165 0.04 3.21 -24.12
N ASP A 166 -1.01 2.98 -24.91
CA ASP A 166 -2.01 3.99 -25.18
C ASP A 166 -2.72 4.39 -23.88
N LEU A 167 -3.04 5.69 -23.79
CA LEU A 167 -3.78 6.23 -22.64
C LEU A 167 -5.21 6.54 -23.04
N LEU A 168 -6.15 5.93 -22.33
CA LEU A 168 -7.58 6.09 -22.56
C LEU A 168 -8.20 6.90 -21.43
N SER A 169 -9.10 7.80 -21.77
CA SER A 169 -10.03 8.38 -20.80
C SER A 169 -11.06 7.33 -20.36
N GLU A 170 -11.79 7.61 -19.31
CA GLU A 170 -12.86 6.72 -18.83
C GLU A 170 -13.95 6.51 -19.92
N GLU A 171 -14.31 7.58 -20.62
CA GLU A 171 -15.26 7.53 -21.73
C GLU A 171 -14.80 6.66 -22.89
N GLU A 172 -13.54 6.82 -23.30
CA GLU A 172 -12.92 6.00 -24.36
C GLU A 172 -12.81 4.52 -23.96
N TYR A 173 -12.47 4.25 -22.70
CA TYR A 173 -12.39 2.89 -22.17
C TYR A 173 -13.76 2.20 -22.17
N MET A 174 -14.81 2.89 -21.70
CA MET A 174 -16.17 2.37 -21.70
C MET A 174 -16.68 2.15 -23.10
N ASP A 175 -16.43 3.07 -24.05
CA ASP A 175 -16.82 2.90 -25.45
C ASP A 175 -16.16 1.66 -26.08
N ILE A 176 -14.90 1.40 -25.73
CA ILE A 176 -14.19 0.21 -26.21
C ILE A 176 -14.83 -1.06 -25.67
N ILE A 177 -15.11 -1.12 -24.39
CA ILE A 177 -15.68 -2.32 -23.76
C ILE A 177 -17.10 -2.57 -24.25
N ASP A 178 -17.97 -1.53 -24.27
CA ASP A 178 -19.39 -1.70 -24.58
C ASP A 178 -19.67 -1.85 -26.07
N ASN A 179 -19.00 -1.06 -26.92
CA ASN A 179 -19.37 -0.95 -28.33
C ASN A 179 -18.40 -1.67 -29.28
N LYS A 180 -17.12 -1.82 -28.93
CA LYS A 180 -16.12 -2.38 -29.84
C LYS A 180 -15.76 -3.84 -29.55
N LEU A 181 -15.75 -4.24 -28.31
CA LEU A 181 -15.40 -5.60 -27.88
C LEU A 181 -16.60 -6.42 -27.43
N GLY A 182 -17.60 -5.77 -26.81
CA GLY A 182 -18.77 -6.45 -26.25
C GLY A 182 -18.41 -7.47 -25.17
N THR A 183 -19.33 -8.37 -24.89
CA THR A 183 -19.16 -9.39 -23.83
C THR A 183 -18.14 -10.48 -24.18
N GLU A 184 -17.68 -10.57 -25.42
CA GLU A 184 -16.72 -11.62 -25.83
C GLU A 184 -15.38 -11.48 -25.08
N ASN A 185 -14.94 -10.25 -24.79
CA ASN A 185 -13.72 -9.97 -24.08
C ASN A 185 -13.72 -10.52 -22.63
N ASP A 186 -14.89 -10.57 -21.99
CA ASP A 186 -15.03 -11.01 -20.60
C ASP A 186 -14.85 -12.52 -20.44
N TYR A 187 -15.14 -13.28 -21.50
CA TYR A 187 -14.99 -14.74 -21.51
C TYR A 187 -13.55 -15.21 -21.79
N LEU A 188 -12.67 -14.31 -22.23
CA LEU A 188 -11.27 -14.66 -22.50
C LEU A 188 -10.47 -14.71 -21.20
N GLU A 189 -9.57 -15.67 -21.07
CA GLU A 189 -8.61 -15.72 -19.98
C GLU A 189 -7.58 -14.57 -20.09
N ASP A 190 -7.00 -14.13 -18.98
CA ASP A 190 -5.98 -13.06 -18.95
C ASP A 190 -4.70 -13.44 -19.69
N SER A 191 -4.49 -14.73 -19.94
CA SER A 191 -3.40 -15.28 -20.74
C SER A 191 -3.65 -15.25 -22.26
N ASP A 192 -4.91 -15.03 -22.68
CA ASP A 192 -5.26 -15.03 -24.11
C ASP A 192 -4.72 -13.76 -24.79
N PRO A 193 -3.94 -13.91 -25.88
CA PRO A 193 -3.39 -12.75 -26.61
C PRO A 193 -4.46 -11.86 -27.24
N ASN A 194 -5.68 -12.36 -27.46
CA ASN A 194 -6.79 -11.59 -28.03
C ASN A 194 -7.56 -10.78 -26.98
N LYS A 195 -7.34 -11.02 -25.69
CA LYS A 195 -8.00 -10.26 -24.64
C LYS A 195 -7.47 -8.82 -24.61
N PHE A 196 -8.40 -7.87 -24.61
CA PHE A 196 -8.07 -6.48 -24.33
C PHE A 196 -7.95 -6.25 -22.83
N ILE A 197 -6.82 -5.70 -22.40
CA ILE A 197 -6.55 -5.40 -20.99
C ILE A 197 -6.05 -3.96 -20.87
N ALA A 198 -6.79 -3.13 -20.19
CA ALA A 198 -6.36 -1.80 -19.77
C ALA A 198 -6.66 -1.61 -18.29
N LYS A 199 -5.73 -1.01 -17.58
CA LYS A 199 -5.82 -0.79 -16.12
C LYS A 199 -5.32 0.60 -15.77
N MET A 200 -5.60 1.04 -14.55
CA MET A 200 -5.06 2.29 -13.99
C MET A 200 -4.40 2.04 -12.63
N GLY A 201 -3.70 3.05 -12.12
CA GLY A 201 -3.03 2.98 -10.84
C GLY A 201 -1.72 2.20 -10.86
N ALA A 202 -1.20 1.93 -9.66
CA ALA A 202 0.05 1.19 -9.50
C ALA A 202 -0.05 -0.27 -9.92
N GLU A 203 -1.24 -0.86 -9.91
CA GLU A 203 -1.48 -2.22 -10.40
C GLU A 203 -1.17 -2.36 -11.89
N ALA A 204 -1.61 -1.37 -12.69
CA ALA A 204 -1.29 -1.34 -14.12
C ALA A 204 0.22 -1.33 -14.38
N VAL A 205 0.94 -0.55 -13.60
CA VAL A 205 2.41 -0.46 -13.69
C VAL A 205 3.07 -1.78 -13.27
N TYR A 206 2.57 -2.42 -12.23
CA TYR A 206 3.06 -3.72 -11.76
C TYR A 206 2.90 -4.81 -12.84
N ASP A 207 1.72 -4.89 -13.45
CA ASP A 207 1.43 -5.86 -14.51
C ASP A 207 2.28 -5.61 -15.76
N GLN A 208 2.51 -4.34 -16.10
CA GLN A 208 3.38 -3.99 -17.23
C GLN A 208 4.83 -4.38 -16.98
N ILE A 209 5.35 -4.16 -15.77
CA ILE A 209 6.71 -4.58 -15.40
C ILE A 209 6.82 -6.10 -15.46
N GLY A 210 5.85 -6.83 -14.93
CA GLY A 210 5.82 -8.29 -14.97
C GLY A 210 5.87 -8.84 -16.40
N ARG A 211 5.11 -8.23 -17.32
CA ARG A 211 5.06 -8.64 -18.74
C ARG A 211 6.25 -8.15 -19.59
N ALA A 212 6.98 -7.15 -19.13
CA ALA A 212 8.16 -6.65 -19.83
C ALA A 212 9.39 -7.58 -19.69
N HIS A 213 9.35 -8.51 -18.74
CA HIS A 213 10.45 -9.43 -18.43
C HIS A 213 10.18 -10.88 -18.85
N VAL A 214 9.11 -11.13 -19.58
CA VAL A 214 8.79 -12.40 -20.25
C VAL A 214 8.96 -12.21 -21.74
#